data_2589073a5ac4b6db66b8ebd0c3d059ae
#
_entry.id   2589073a5ac4b6db66b8ebd0c3d059ae
#
_cell.length_a   1.000
_cell.length_b   1.000
_cell.length_c   1.000
_cell.angle_alpha   90.00
_cell.angle_beta   90.00
_cell.angle_gamma   90.00
#
_symmetry.space_group_name_H-M   'P 1'
#
loop_
_entity.id
_entity.type
_entity.pdbx_description
1 polymer ?
#
loop_
_entity_poly.entity_id
_entity_poly.type
_entity_poly.pdbx_seq_one_letter_code
_entity_poly.pdbx_strand_id
1 'polypeptide(L)'
;MTTMTEQSVQVYAVFIRATAEQVWEAITKPEFTTKYFYGSLIDSTYEPGTPYTGWSTDRSQQYVDGEVIEASPPARLVTSWRAMYDEEAAAEPYSRVTWELEPAGEGVTKLTVVHDQLEGSPKTAANVAGGWSFVLSGMKTLLETGKPLSG
;
A
#
# COMPACT_ATOMS: atom_id res chain seq x y z
N MET A 1 -26.85 4.85 -9.20
CA MET A 1 -26.14 4.36 -9.39
C MET A 1 -24.85 4.77 -9.55
N THR A 2 -24.32 5.63 -9.38
CA THR A 2 -23.04 6.17 -9.51
C THR A 2 -22.10 5.86 -8.41
N THR A 3 -22.61 5.46 -7.24
CA THR A 3 -21.74 5.15 -6.12
C THR A 3 -20.80 4.00 -6.38
N MET A 4 -21.19 3.08 -7.27
CA MET A 4 -20.32 1.97 -7.60
C MET A 4 -19.02 2.44 -8.26
N THR A 5 -19.13 3.45 -9.14
CA THR A 5 -17.97 3.99 -9.82
C THR A 5 -16.99 4.61 -8.83
N GLU A 6 -17.53 5.31 -7.84
CA GLU A 6 -16.67 5.97 -6.84
C GLU A 6 -15.90 4.97 -6.00
N GLN A 7 -16.48 3.78 -5.78
CA GLN A 7 -15.82 2.76 -4.99
C GLN A 7 -14.82 1.94 -5.80
N SER A 8 -14.93 1.96 -7.13
CA SER A 8 -14.06 1.16 -7.97
C SER A 8 -12.67 1.74 -8.13
N VAL A 9 -12.49 3.02 -7.79
CA VAL A 9 -11.19 3.68 -7.82
C VAL A 9 -11.06 4.53 -6.57
N GLN A 10 -9.99 4.31 -5.81
CA GLN A 10 -9.72 5.09 -4.61
C GLN A 10 -8.34 5.72 -4.76
N VAL A 11 -8.25 7.03 -4.52
CA VAL A 11 -7.01 7.78 -4.70
C VAL A 11 -6.72 8.53 -3.40
N TYR A 12 -5.50 8.38 -2.91
CA TYR A 12 -5.05 9.03 -1.68
C TYR A 12 -3.68 9.63 -1.93
N ALA A 13 -3.42 10.81 -1.38
CA ALA A 13 -2.12 11.46 -1.56
C ALA A 13 -1.69 12.13 -0.27
N VAL A 14 -0.39 12.18 -0.05
CA VAL A 14 0.19 12.83 1.12
C VAL A 14 1.54 13.40 0.74
N PHE A 15 1.92 14.52 1.36
CA PHE A 15 3.25 15.09 1.20
C PHE A 15 4.07 14.72 2.43
N ILE A 16 5.25 14.14 2.21
CA ILE A 16 6.12 13.63 3.27
C ILE A 16 7.46 14.34 3.21
N ARG A 17 7.94 14.79 4.36
CA ARG A 17 9.25 15.41 4.45
C ARG A 17 10.30 14.31 4.46
N ALA A 18 10.56 13.75 3.30
CA ALA A 18 11.55 12.69 3.08
C ALA A 18 11.84 12.65 1.59
N THR A 19 13.00 12.13 1.23
CA THR A 19 13.34 11.97 -0.19
C THR A 19 12.57 10.81 -0.79
N ALA A 20 12.49 10.77 -2.12
CA ALA A 20 11.82 9.68 -2.81
C ALA A 20 12.48 8.34 -2.45
N GLU A 21 13.79 8.31 -2.31
CA GLU A 21 14.52 7.11 -1.92
C GLU A 21 14.13 6.64 -0.52
N GLN A 22 13.97 7.58 0.41
CA GLN A 22 13.55 7.23 1.77
C GLN A 22 12.13 6.71 1.80
N VAL A 23 11.24 7.31 1.01
CA VAL A 23 9.86 6.84 0.91
C VAL A 23 9.82 5.45 0.26
N TRP A 24 10.63 5.24 -0.78
CA TRP A 24 10.72 3.94 -1.44
C TRP A 24 11.17 2.86 -0.45
N GLU A 25 12.17 3.16 0.37
CA GLU A 25 12.61 2.21 1.40
C GLU A 25 11.49 1.88 2.37
N ALA A 26 10.71 2.89 2.76
CA ALA A 26 9.59 2.67 3.67
C ALA A 26 8.53 1.77 3.06
N ILE A 27 8.33 1.84 1.73
CA ILE A 27 7.37 1.00 1.04
C ILE A 27 7.85 -0.44 0.93
N THR A 28 9.16 -0.63 0.73
CA THR A 28 9.69 -1.94 0.33
C THR A 28 10.37 -2.72 1.43
N LYS A 29 10.73 -2.10 2.55
CA LYS A 29 11.47 -2.81 3.61
C LYS A 29 10.56 -3.17 4.76
N PRO A 30 10.55 -4.45 5.18
CA PRO A 30 9.66 -4.91 6.25
C PRO A 30 9.86 -4.19 7.59
N GLU A 31 11.09 -3.74 7.86
CA GLU A 31 11.36 -3.02 9.10
C GLU A 31 10.54 -1.74 9.20
N PHE A 32 10.09 -1.19 8.06
CA PHE A 32 9.21 -0.04 8.05
C PHE A 32 7.74 -0.46 7.98
N THR A 33 7.40 -1.40 7.09
CA THR A 33 5.98 -1.75 6.87
C THR A 33 5.32 -2.30 8.13
N THR A 34 6.07 -3.03 8.96
CA THR A 34 5.52 -3.54 10.22
C THR A 34 5.12 -2.43 11.17
N LYS A 35 5.63 -1.21 10.97
CA LYS A 35 5.36 -0.09 11.88
C LYS A 35 4.20 0.79 11.42
N TYR A 36 3.86 0.79 10.13
CA TYR A 36 2.79 1.67 9.65
C TYR A 36 1.70 0.95 8.87
N PHE A 37 1.93 -0.26 8.40
CA PHE A 37 1.01 -0.95 7.51
C PHE A 37 0.24 -2.03 8.29
N TYR A 38 -0.41 -1.63 9.38
CA TYR A 38 -1.19 -2.53 10.24
C TYR A 38 -0.38 -3.72 10.72
N GLY A 39 0.90 -3.50 11.03
CA GLY A 39 1.77 -4.56 11.51
C GLY A 39 2.15 -5.59 10.46
N SER A 40 1.93 -5.27 9.17
CA SER A 40 2.18 -6.24 8.11
C SER A 40 3.65 -6.31 7.74
N LEU A 41 4.16 -7.53 7.65
CA LEU A 41 5.47 -7.79 7.09
C LEU A 41 5.29 -8.00 5.59
N ILE A 42 5.64 -7.01 4.80
CA ILE A 42 5.50 -7.09 3.34
C ILE A 42 6.76 -7.73 2.77
N ASP A 43 6.58 -8.76 1.98
CA ASP A 43 7.68 -9.57 1.47
C ASP A 43 7.62 -9.64 -0.05
N SER A 44 8.69 -9.27 -0.72
CA SER A 44 8.78 -9.33 -2.19
C SER A 44 10.22 -9.07 -2.60
N THR A 45 10.60 -9.55 -3.78
CA THR A 45 11.86 -9.17 -4.39
C THR A 45 11.70 -7.91 -5.25
N TYR A 46 10.46 -7.48 -5.44
CA TYR A 46 10.11 -6.29 -6.23
C TYR A 46 10.57 -6.36 -7.69
N GLU A 47 10.66 -7.57 -8.22
CA GLU A 47 10.88 -7.76 -9.65
C GLU A 47 9.56 -8.09 -10.32
N PRO A 48 9.27 -7.56 -11.51
CA PRO A 48 8.00 -7.85 -12.18
C PRO A 48 7.78 -9.36 -12.32
N GLY A 49 6.57 -9.79 -12.02
CA GLY A 49 6.20 -11.20 -12.09
C GLY A 49 6.45 -11.99 -10.81
N THR A 50 7.01 -11.36 -9.77
CA THR A 50 7.27 -12.06 -8.50
C THR A 50 6.19 -11.76 -7.49
N PRO A 51 6.03 -12.62 -6.47
CA PRO A 51 5.00 -12.40 -5.45
C PRO A 51 5.22 -11.12 -4.65
N TYR A 52 4.10 -10.54 -4.22
CA TYR A 52 4.04 -9.41 -3.30
C TYR A 52 3.07 -9.83 -2.22
N THR A 53 3.57 -10.20 -1.04
CA THR A 53 2.74 -10.79 0.00
C THR A 53 2.92 -10.05 1.32
N GLY A 54 1.84 -10.01 2.10
CA GLY A 54 1.87 -9.40 3.42
C GLY A 54 1.48 -10.43 4.47
N TRP A 55 2.20 -10.43 5.57
CA TRP A 55 2.05 -11.44 6.61
C TRP A 55 2.03 -10.80 7.99
N SER A 56 1.47 -11.53 8.97
CA SER A 56 1.70 -11.16 10.36
C SER A 56 3.21 -11.29 10.63
N THR A 57 3.70 -10.62 11.70
CA THR A 57 5.13 -10.59 11.97
C THR A 57 5.71 -11.97 12.23
N ASP A 58 4.90 -12.90 12.76
CA ASP A 58 5.35 -14.28 12.99
C ASP A 58 5.05 -15.17 11.79
N ARG A 59 4.52 -14.61 10.70
CA ARG A 59 4.19 -15.30 9.44
C ARG A 59 3.14 -16.40 9.60
N SER A 60 2.37 -16.36 10.68
CA SER A 60 1.33 -17.36 10.89
C SER A 60 0.05 -17.05 10.10
N GLN A 61 -0.12 -15.79 9.69
CA GLN A 61 -1.33 -15.38 8.98
C GLN A 61 -0.95 -14.49 7.80
N GLN A 62 -1.50 -14.78 6.64
CA GLN A 62 -1.27 -13.97 5.45
C GLN A 62 -2.34 -12.90 5.36
N TYR A 63 -1.92 -11.66 5.18
CA TYR A 63 -2.83 -10.52 5.09
C TYR A 63 -3.05 -10.04 3.66
N VAL A 64 -2.04 -10.19 2.80
CA VAL A 64 -2.10 -9.69 1.42
C VAL A 64 -1.49 -10.70 0.48
N ASP A 65 -2.13 -10.87 -0.68
CA ASP A 65 -1.63 -11.73 -1.74
C ASP A 65 -1.65 -10.92 -3.03
N GLY A 66 -0.55 -10.90 -3.74
CA GLY A 66 -0.46 -10.17 -4.98
C GLY A 66 0.81 -10.49 -5.74
N GLU A 67 1.02 -9.75 -6.81
CA GLU A 67 2.16 -9.94 -7.69
C GLU A 67 2.66 -8.57 -8.12
N VAL A 68 3.98 -8.41 -8.23
CA VAL A 68 4.57 -7.17 -8.75
C VAL A 68 4.31 -7.09 -10.24
N ILE A 69 3.65 -6.03 -10.68
CA ILE A 69 3.38 -5.79 -12.08
C ILE A 69 4.45 -4.90 -12.68
N GLU A 70 4.84 -3.87 -11.94
CA GLU A 70 5.87 -2.93 -12.38
C GLU A 70 6.61 -2.39 -11.16
N ALA A 71 7.93 -2.25 -11.26
CA ALA A 71 8.71 -1.60 -10.21
C ALA A 71 9.76 -0.72 -10.87
N SER A 72 9.64 0.59 -10.66
CA SER A 72 10.57 1.59 -11.20
C SER A 72 11.05 2.47 -10.07
N PRO A 73 12.02 1.98 -9.27
CA PRO A 73 12.48 2.73 -8.10
C PRO A 73 13.17 4.03 -8.50
N PRO A 74 12.99 5.09 -7.73
CA PRO A 74 12.12 5.20 -6.57
C PRO A 74 10.79 5.88 -6.91
N ALA A 75 10.29 5.75 -8.14
CA ALA A 75 9.17 6.54 -8.64
C ALA A 75 7.83 5.82 -8.67
N ARG A 76 7.83 4.50 -8.89
CA ARG A 76 6.56 3.84 -9.13
C ARG A 76 6.61 2.35 -8.79
N LEU A 77 5.56 1.86 -8.13
CA LEU A 77 5.38 0.44 -7.86
C LEU A 77 3.93 0.09 -8.15
N VAL A 78 3.70 -0.94 -8.94
CA VAL A 78 2.35 -1.41 -9.26
C VAL A 78 2.27 -2.89 -8.89
N THR A 79 1.26 -3.26 -8.10
CA THR A 79 1.03 -4.65 -7.74
C THR A 79 -0.43 -5.01 -7.91
N SER A 80 -0.72 -6.28 -8.13
CA SER A 80 -2.06 -6.77 -7.89
C SER A 80 -2.24 -6.92 -6.38
N TRP A 81 -3.49 -7.06 -5.94
CA TRP A 81 -3.80 -7.00 -4.52
C TRP A 81 -5.03 -7.85 -4.20
N ARG A 82 -4.92 -8.67 -3.17
CA ARG A 82 -6.06 -9.39 -2.62
C ARG A 82 -5.92 -9.39 -1.10
N ALA A 83 -6.98 -8.96 -0.39
CA ALA A 83 -7.00 -8.94 1.06
C ALA A 83 -7.29 -10.35 1.55
N MET A 84 -6.38 -10.91 2.33
CA MET A 84 -6.49 -12.29 2.80
C MET A 84 -6.98 -12.38 4.23
N TYR A 85 -7.13 -11.25 4.91
CA TYR A 85 -7.58 -11.24 6.31
C TYR A 85 -9.10 -11.26 6.43
N ASP A 86 -9.83 -11.21 5.32
CA ASP A 86 -11.28 -11.25 5.29
C ASP A 86 -11.66 -12.32 4.29
N GLU A 87 -12.40 -13.33 4.76
CA GLU A 87 -12.73 -14.47 3.93
C GLU A 87 -13.50 -14.09 2.67
N GLU A 88 -14.42 -13.13 2.78
CA GLU A 88 -15.19 -12.70 1.63
C GLU A 88 -14.32 -11.94 0.63
N ALA A 89 -13.44 -11.07 1.13
CA ALA A 89 -12.56 -10.32 0.24
C ALA A 89 -11.55 -11.25 -0.44
N ALA A 90 -11.09 -12.28 0.26
CA ALA A 90 -10.14 -13.22 -0.30
C ALA A 90 -10.73 -14.04 -1.44
N ALA A 91 -12.05 -14.12 -1.53
CA ALA A 91 -12.73 -14.83 -2.60
C ALA A 91 -13.00 -13.95 -3.82
N GLU A 92 -12.71 -12.65 -3.72
CA GLU A 92 -12.95 -11.72 -4.83
C GLU A 92 -11.76 -11.68 -5.76
N PRO A 93 -11.95 -11.16 -6.99
CA PRO A 93 -10.83 -11.01 -7.93
C PRO A 93 -9.75 -10.07 -7.41
N TYR A 94 -8.56 -10.19 -7.95
CA TYR A 94 -7.48 -9.27 -7.61
C TYR A 94 -7.84 -7.85 -8.08
N SER A 95 -7.45 -6.88 -7.27
CA SER A 95 -7.49 -5.48 -7.64
C SER A 95 -6.06 -5.03 -7.90
N ARG A 96 -5.86 -3.73 -8.11
CA ARG A 96 -4.53 -3.20 -8.43
C ARG A 96 -4.22 -2.02 -7.53
N VAL A 97 -2.98 -1.97 -7.03
CA VAL A 97 -2.49 -0.86 -6.22
C VAL A 97 -1.28 -0.25 -6.93
N THR A 98 -1.31 1.06 -7.09
CA THR A 98 -0.20 1.82 -7.68
C THR A 98 0.30 2.83 -6.66
N TRP A 99 1.61 2.80 -6.41
CA TRP A 99 2.30 3.78 -5.58
C TRP A 99 3.10 4.67 -6.51
N GLU A 100 2.90 5.99 -6.42
CA GLU A 100 3.63 6.94 -7.24
C GLU A 100 4.31 7.97 -6.35
N LEU A 101 5.61 8.18 -6.58
CA LEU A 101 6.43 9.08 -5.79
C LEU A 101 6.96 10.19 -6.68
N GLU A 102 6.66 11.44 -6.33
CA GLU A 102 7.08 12.60 -7.11
C GLU A 102 7.78 13.60 -6.22
N PRO A 103 8.92 14.14 -6.64
CA PRO A 103 9.53 15.24 -5.88
C PRO A 103 8.54 16.41 -5.81
N ALA A 104 8.42 17.01 -4.63
CA ALA A 104 7.45 18.09 -4.42
C ALA A 104 8.08 19.27 -3.71
N GLY A 105 9.40 19.38 -3.78
CA GLY A 105 10.17 20.43 -3.14
C GLY A 105 11.42 19.81 -2.56
N GLU A 106 12.31 20.64 -2.03
CA GLU A 106 13.57 20.14 -1.50
C GLU A 106 13.29 19.27 -0.28
N GLY A 107 13.66 18.00 -0.35
CA GLY A 107 13.46 17.08 0.75
C GLY A 107 12.00 16.69 0.98
N VAL A 108 11.11 16.95 0.02
CA VAL A 108 9.69 16.62 0.15
C VAL A 108 9.27 15.75 -1.03
N THR A 109 8.50 14.71 -0.75
CA THR A 109 7.97 13.80 -1.77
C THR A 109 6.46 13.76 -1.67
N LYS A 110 5.78 13.83 -2.82
CA LYS A 110 4.36 13.57 -2.88
C LYS A 110 4.17 12.09 -3.16
N LEU A 111 3.51 11.40 -2.25
CA LEU A 111 3.19 9.98 -2.41
C LEU A 111 1.72 9.85 -2.72
N THR A 112 1.41 9.21 -3.84
CA THR A 112 0.03 8.95 -4.24
C THR A 112 -0.18 7.44 -4.29
N VAL A 113 -1.28 6.96 -3.72
CA VAL A 113 -1.72 5.57 -3.84
C VAL A 113 -3.02 5.55 -4.59
N VAL A 114 -3.07 4.75 -5.65
CA VAL A 114 -4.29 4.52 -6.42
C VAL A 114 -4.64 3.05 -6.28
N HIS A 115 -5.82 2.76 -5.75
CA HIS A 115 -6.32 1.39 -5.65
C HIS A 115 -7.50 1.30 -6.59
N ASP A 116 -7.34 0.57 -7.68
CA ASP A 116 -8.38 0.49 -8.71
C ASP A 116 -8.65 -0.95 -9.10
N GLN A 117 -9.46 -1.16 -10.13
CA GLN A 117 -9.91 -2.48 -10.53
C GLN A 117 -10.70 -3.15 -9.40
N LEU A 118 -11.53 -2.35 -8.73
CA LEU A 118 -12.33 -2.83 -7.60
C LEU A 118 -13.78 -3.12 -8.00
N GLU A 119 -14.11 -3.01 -9.31
CA GLU A 119 -15.47 -3.19 -9.78
C GLU A 119 -16.08 -4.52 -9.39
N GLY A 120 -15.29 -5.59 -9.46
CA GLY A 120 -15.77 -6.91 -9.09
C GLY A 120 -15.46 -7.29 -7.66
N SER A 121 -15.01 -6.34 -6.84
CA SER A 121 -14.50 -6.63 -5.50
C SER A 121 -15.07 -5.67 -4.45
N PRO A 122 -16.39 -5.69 -4.24
CA PRO A 122 -17.01 -4.72 -3.32
C PRO A 122 -16.58 -4.90 -1.86
N LYS A 123 -16.28 -6.11 -1.41
CA LYS A 123 -15.81 -6.31 -0.04
C LYS A 123 -14.41 -5.75 0.14
N THR A 124 -13.55 -5.96 -0.86
CA THR A 124 -12.22 -5.39 -0.85
C THR A 124 -12.32 -3.87 -0.83
N ALA A 125 -13.16 -3.28 -1.68
CA ALA A 125 -13.32 -1.83 -1.74
C ALA A 125 -13.76 -1.27 -0.39
N ALA A 126 -14.69 -1.94 0.28
CA ALA A 126 -15.16 -1.50 1.60
C ALA A 126 -14.06 -1.64 2.65
N ASN A 127 -13.30 -2.73 2.59
CA ASN A 127 -12.25 -2.97 3.57
C ASN A 127 -11.10 -1.97 3.49
N VAL A 128 -10.73 -1.54 2.28
CA VAL A 128 -9.56 -0.66 2.15
C VAL A 128 -9.95 0.81 2.21
N ALA A 129 -11.25 1.14 2.13
CA ALA A 129 -11.70 2.52 2.23
C ALA A 129 -11.35 3.07 3.60
N GLY A 130 -10.63 4.18 3.64
CA GLY A 130 -10.16 4.73 4.90
C GLY A 130 -8.90 4.09 5.42
N GLY A 131 -8.63 2.83 5.06
CA GLY A 131 -7.40 2.15 5.48
C GLY A 131 -6.16 2.79 4.88
N TRP A 132 -6.24 3.19 3.62
CA TRP A 132 -5.11 3.84 2.97
C TRP A 132 -4.74 5.17 3.62
N SER A 133 -5.74 5.94 4.08
CA SER A 133 -5.45 7.19 4.79
C SER A 133 -4.66 6.93 6.06
N PHE A 134 -5.01 5.89 6.80
CA PHE A 134 -4.29 5.54 8.03
C PHE A 134 -2.86 5.08 7.70
N VAL A 135 -2.71 4.27 6.65
CA VAL A 135 -1.39 3.78 6.23
C VAL A 135 -0.48 4.94 5.84
N LEU A 136 -1.00 5.88 5.02
CA LEU A 136 -0.18 7.00 4.58
C LEU A 136 0.14 7.96 5.72
N SER A 137 -0.80 8.18 6.62
CA SER A 137 -0.55 9.02 7.80
C SER A 137 0.50 8.37 8.69
N GLY A 138 0.45 7.06 8.84
CA GLY A 138 1.43 6.33 9.62
C GLY A 138 2.82 6.40 9.03
N MET A 139 2.93 6.25 7.71
CA MET A 139 4.21 6.36 7.04
C MET A 139 4.79 7.77 7.19
N LYS A 140 3.95 8.79 6.98
CA LYS A 140 4.38 10.17 7.11
C LYS A 140 4.91 10.45 8.51
N THR A 141 4.17 10.04 9.52
CA THR A 141 4.58 10.25 10.91
C THR A 141 5.90 9.52 11.20
N LEU A 142 6.00 8.28 10.76
CA LEU A 142 7.22 7.49 11.00
C LEU A 142 8.44 8.13 10.35
N LEU A 143 8.32 8.56 9.10
CA LEU A 143 9.46 9.12 8.37
C LEU A 143 9.84 10.52 8.89
N GLU A 144 8.86 11.30 9.33
CA GLU A 144 9.13 12.67 9.77
C GLU A 144 9.54 12.75 11.23
N THR A 145 9.13 11.80 12.07
CA THR A 145 9.42 11.87 13.50
C THR A 145 10.28 10.71 14.01
N GLY A 146 10.40 9.64 13.25
CA GLY A 146 11.09 8.44 13.69
C GLY A 146 10.26 7.55 14.58
N LYS A 147 8.98 7.89 14.82
CA LYS A 147 8.10 7.14 15.72
C LYS A 147 6.83 6.74 15.00
N PRO A 148 6.26 5.58 15.33
CA PRO A 148 5.00 5.17 14.69
C PRO A 148 3.84 6.07 15.14
N LEU A 149 2.81 6.15 14.28
CA LEU A 149 1.62 6.93 14.57
C LEU A 149 0.87 6.36 15.77
N SER A 150 0.82 5.04 15.86
CA SER A 150 0.14 4.38 16.96
C SER A 150 1.02 3.24 17.48
N GLY A 151 0.90 2.98 18.73
CA GLY A 151 1.66 1.93 19.37
C GLY A 151 2.91 2.43 19.98
#